data_ebea089cae5f1e74c16b33a1097e4006
#
_entry.id   ebea089cae5f1e74c16b33a1097e4006
#
_cell.length_a   1.000
_cell.length_b   1.000
_cell.length_c   1.000
_cell.angle_alpha   90.00
_cell.angle_beta   90.00
_cell.angle_gamma   90.00
#
_symmetry.space_group_name_H-M   'P 1'
#
loop_
_entity.id
_entity.type
_entity.pdbx_description
1 polymer ?
#
loop_
_entity_poly.entity_id
_entity_poly.type
_entity_poly.pdbx_seq_one_letter_code
_entity_poly.pdbx_strand_id
1 'polypeptide(L)'
;ENHYSMDMKEINNCRKVTKKIDYVFNMACNMGGMGFIENNKAECMQSVLINTNLLIACKEEKVKRYFFSSSACAYNTRKQKDVFIEGLREEDAYPADPEDGYGWEKLFSERMCRHFMEDYNIPVRVARYHNIYGPYGTFDGGREKAPAALCRKVIKAKKNNENKIEVWGDGKQTRTFLYIDDCIEGTLRLFESNYSEPVNIGSDEQVSINQMIEII
;
A
#
# COMPACT_ATOMS: atom_id res chain seq x y z
N GLU A 1 16.81 20.10 1.77
CA GLU A 1 15.48 19.44 1.60
C GLU A 1 14.39 20.33 2.19
N ASN A 2 13.27 20.51 1.46
CA ASN A 2 12.13 21.26 1.94
C ASN A 2 11.09 20.27 2.49
N HIS A 3 10.68 20.44 3.73
CA HIS A 3 9.62 19.67 4.36
C HIS A 3 8.36 20.52 4.50
N TYR A 4 7.22 20.00 4.00
CA TYR A 4 5.92 20.64 4.10
C TYR A 4 4.91 19.71 4.78
N SER A 5 4.21 20.20 5.78
CA SER A 5 3.05 19.51 6.39
C SER A 5 1.78 20.12 5.81
N MET A 6 1.14 19.40 4.86
CA MET A 6 -0.02 19.92 4.12
C MET A 6 -1.01 18.79 3.79
N ASP A 7 -2.30 19.09 3.76
CA ASP A 7 -3.31 18.15 3.28
C ASP A 7 -3.32 18.13 1.73
N MET A 8 -2.95 16.99 1.16
CA MET A 8 -2.93 16.78 -0.30
C MET A 8 -4.33 16.58 -0.90
N LYS A 9 -5.39 16.53 -0.12
CA LYS A 9 -6.76 16.61 -0.63
C LYS A 9 -7.09 18.00 -1.18
N GLU A 10 -6.28 19.00 -0.85
CA GLU A 10 -6.42 20.37 -1.34
C GLU A 10 -5.55 20.59 -2.58
N ILE A 11 -6.17 20.90 -3.72
CA ILE A 11 -5.49 21.09 -5.01
C ILE A 11 -4.37 22.14 -4.96
N ASN A 12 -4.57 23.24 -4.21
CA ASN A 12 -3.58 24.30 -4.09
C ASN A 12 -2.31 23.83 -3.36
N ASN A 13 -2.45 22.90 -2.41
CA ASN A 13 -1.31 22.28 -1.75
C ASN A 13 -0.53 21.37 -2.73
N CYS A 14 -1.25 20.58 -3.53
CA CYS A 14 -0.64 19.77 -4.58
C CYS A 14 0.14 20.62 -5.59
N ARG A 15 -0.45 21.72 -6.09
CA ARG A 15 0.22 22.68 -6.98
C ARG A 15 1.48 23.28 -6.37
N LYS A 16 1.45 23.56 -5.06
CA LYS A 16 2.61 24.13 -4.37
C LYS A 16 3.76 23.14 -4.29
N VAL A 17 3.50 21.88 -3.95
CA VAL A 17 4.56 20.88 -3.76
C VAL A 17 5.10 20.31 -5.08
N THR A 18 4.32 20.34 -6.17
CA THR A 18 4.75 19.84 -7.48
C THR A 18 5.49 20.89 -8.31
N LYS A 19 5.49 22.16 -7.88
CA LYS A 19 6.11 23.25 -8.64
C LYS A 19 7.60 23.02 -8.90
N LYS A 20 7.98 22.94 -10.19
CA LYS A 20 9.35 22.69 -10.63
C LYS A 20 9.93 21.34 -10.16
N ILE A 21 9.07 20.34 -9.97
CA ILE A 21 9.46 18.99 -9.59
C ILE A 21 9.46 18.10 -10.84
N ASP A 22 10.51 17.32 -11.02
CA ASP A 22 10.62 16.37 -12.13
C ASP A 22 9.93 15.03 -11.83
N TYR A 23 10.02 14.54 -10.60
CA TYR A 23 9.56 13.22 -10.18
C TYR A 23 8.66 13.30 -8.96
N VAL A 24 7.56 12.59 -8.98
CA VAL A 24 6.60 12.54 -7.87
C VAL A 24 6.38 11.09 -7.45
N PHE A 25 6.60 10.80 -6.16
CA PHE A 25 6.23 9.54 -5.53
C PHE A 25 5.02 9.78 -4.63
N ASN A 26 3.84 9.38 -5.10
CA ASN A 26 2.62 9.44 -4.30
C ASN A 26 2.51 8.20 -3.41
N MET A 27 2.95 8.34 -2.16
CA MET A 27 2.81 7.35 -1.09
C MET A 27 1.69 7.71 -0.11
N ALA A 28 0.97 8.81 -0.37
CA ALA A 28 0.01 9.36 0.56
C ALA A 28 -1.37 8.70 0.39
N CYS A 29 -1.87 8.12 1.47
CA CYS A 29 -3.25 7.68 1.60
C CYS A 29 -3.62 7.54 3.08
N ASN A 30 -4.91 7.53 3.36
CA ASN A 30 -5.39 7.18 4.69
C ASN A 30 -5.59 5.66 4.75
N MET A 31 -4.71 4.99 5.50
CA MET A 31 -4.69 3.52 5.57
C MET A 31 -4.16 3.02 6.92
N GLY A 32 -4.32 1.76 7.17
CA GLY A 32 -3.79 1.05 8.34
C GLY A 32 -3.86 -0.47 8.13
N GLY A 33 -3.77 -1.24 9.19
CA GLY A 33 -4.08 -2.68 9.18
C GLY A 33 -5.58 -2.92 8.92
N MET A 34 -5.99 -4.20 8.77
CA MET A 34 -7.37 -4.58 8.42
C MET A 34 -8.40 -3.92 9.34
N GLY A 35 -8.18 -3.93 10.66
CA GLY A 35 -9.10 -3.31 11.60
C GLY A 35 -9.32 -1.81 11.38
N PHE A 36 -8.32 -1.08 10.87
CA PHE A 36 -8.49 0.33 10.52
C PHE A 36 -9.32 0.51 9.26
N ILE A 37 -8.98 -0.18 8.17
CA ILE A 37 -9.64 0.00 6.87
C ILE A 37 -11.10 -0.45 6.89
N GLU A 38 -11.43 -1.51 7.62
CA GLU A 38 -12.80 -1.99 7.79
C GLU A 38 -13.70 -1.01 8.55
N ASN A 39 -13.15 -0.25 9.50
CA ASN A 39 -13.89 0.67 10.33
C ASN A 39 -13.85 2.14 9.86
N ASN A 40 -13.04 2.46 8.84
CA ASN A 40 -12.85 3.84 8.34
C ASN A 40 -12.96 3.90 6.80
N LYS A 41 -13.93 3.21 6.24
CA LYS A 41 -14.09 3.01 4.78
C LYS A 41 -14.19 4.31 4.00
N ALA A 42 -15.09 5.19 4.41
CA ALA A 42 -15.29 6.49 3.75
C ALA A 42 -14.04 7.37 3.84
N GLU A 43 -13.33 7.32 4.96
CA GLU A 43 -12.09 8.07 5.16
C GLU A 43 -10.96 7.54 4.25
N CYS A 44 -10.84 6.22 4.11
CA CYS A 44 -9.91 5.61 3.15
C CYS A 44 -10.23 6.04 1.72
N MET A 45 -11.52 6.01 1.32
CA MET A 45 -11.94 6.41 -0.03
C MET A 45 -11.64 7.87 -0.37
N GLN A 46 -11.62 8.78 0.60
CA GLN A 46 -11.24 10.17 0.36
C GLN A 46 -9.81 10.33 -0.18
N SER A 47 -8.98 9.31 -0.05
CA SER A 47 -7.62 9.32 -0.64
C SER A 47 -7.62 9.43 -2.16
N VAL A 48 -8.73 9.14 -2.85
CA VAL A 48 -8.87 9.42 -4.30
C VAL A 48 -8.64 10.90 -4.62
N LEU A 49 -9.00 11.82 -3.69
CA LEU A 49 -8.76 13.25 -3.87
C LEU A 49 -7.27 13.57 -3.91
N ILE A 50 -6.47 12.91 -3.08
CA ILE A 50 -5.01 13.08 -3.05
C ILE A 50 -4.43 12.71 -4.41
N ASN A 51 -4.72 11.49 -4.90
CA ASN A 51 -4.18 11.03 -6.18
C ASN A 51 -4.66 11.89 -7.34
N THR A 52 -5.95 12.21 -7.40
CA THR A 52 -6.53 13.04 -8.46
C THR A 52 -5.91 14.43 -8.50
N ASN A 53 -5.80 15.10 -7.36
CA ASN A 53 -5.24 16.44 -7.28
C ASN A 53 -3.74 16.47 -7.59
N LEU A 54 -2.98 15.46 -7.14
CA LEU A 54 -1.57 15.34 -7.51
C LEU A 54 -1.40 15.10 -9.01
N LEU A 55 -2.20 14.26 -9.65
CA LEU A 55 -2.14 14.03 -11.10
C LEU A 55 -2.47 15.31 -11.88
N ILE A 56 -3.48 16.08 -11.45
CA ILE A 56 -3.82 17.38 -12.06
C ILE A 56 -2.63 18.34 -11.94
N ALA A 57 -2.06 18.48 -10.76
CA ALA A 57 -0.92 19.37 -10.52
C ALA A 57 0.34 18.92 -11.30
N CYS A 58 0.59 17.61 -11.36
CA CYS A 58 1.68 17.02 -12.15
C CYS A 58 1.52 17.29 -13.65
N LYS A 59 0.30 17.21 -14.17
CA LYS A 59 0.00 17.58 -15.56
C LYS A 59 0.31 19.05 -15.83
N GLU A 60 -0.12 19.96 -14.93
CA GLU A 60 0.11 21.41 -15.05
C GLU A 60 1.62 21.73 -15.08
N GLU A 61 2.43 21.07 -14.25
CA GLU A 61 3.88 21.27 -14.13
C GLU A 61 4.69 20.40 -15.13
N LYS A 62 4.05 19.53 -15.90
CA LYS A 62 4.69 18.63 -16.86
C LYS A 62 5.78 17.76 -16.24
N VAL A 63 5.47 17.13 -15.09
CA VAL A 63 6.41 16.25 -14.40
C VAL A 63 6.90 15.14 -15.34
N LYS A 64 8.15 14.74 -15.21
CA LYS A 64 8.78 13.73 -16.07
C LYS A 64 8.29 12.31 -15.76
N ARG A 65 7.94 12.03 -14.49
CA ARG A 65 7.41 10.73 -14.08
C ARG A 65 6.65 10.82 -12.76
N TYR A 66 5.55 10.06 -12.69
CA TYR A 66 4.71 9.92 -11.51
C TYR A 66 4.69 8.47 -11.05
N PHE A 67 4.84 8.24 -9.77
CA PHE A 67 4.71 6.93 -9.13
C PHE A 67 3.49 6.91 -8.22
N PHE A 68 2.71 5.83 -8.28
CA PHE A 68 1.56 5.61 -7.42
C PHE A 68 1.72 4.31 -6.61
N SER A 69 1.58 4.42 -5.29
CA SER A 69 1.54 3.28 -4.38
C SER A 69 0.12 2.70 -4.33
N SER A 70 -0.11 1.63 -5.06
CA SER A 70 -1.30 0.80 -4.95
C SER A 70 -1.12 -0.30 -3.91
N SER A 71 -2.03 -1.26 -3.85
CA SER A 71 -2.08 -2.28 -2.82
C SER A 71 -2.63 -3.60 -3.36
N ALA A 72 -2.29 -4.71 -2.71
CA ALA A 72 -2.95 -6.00 -2.90
C ALA A 72 -4.46 -5.95 -2.61
N CYS A 73 -4.95 -4.97 -1.84
CA CYS A 73 -6.39 -4.77 -1.63
C CYS A 73 -7.15 -4.35 -2.90
N ALA A 74 -6.45 -3.99 -3.98
CA ALA A 74 -7.06 -3.73 -5.30
C ALA A 74 -7.51 -5.00 -6.02
N TYR A 75 -7.09 -6.17 -5.57
CA TYR A 75 -7.47 -7.45 -6.16
C TYR A 75 -8.89 -7.87 -5.83
N ASN A 76 -9.46 -8.71 -6.72
CA ASN A 76 -10.77 -9.31 -6.51
C ASN A 76 -10.76 -10.19 -5.24
N THR A 77 -11.60 -9.81 -4.27
CA THR A 77 -11.67 -10.50 -2.96
C THR A 77 -12.07 -11.96 -3.06
N ARG A 78 -12.85 -12.35 -4.09
CA ARG A 78 -13.27 -13.75 -4.28
C ARG A 78 -12.09 -14.64 -4.64
N LYS A 79 -11.09 -14.09 -5.33
CA LYS A 79 -9.86 -14.80 -5.69
C LYS A 79 -8.88 -14.95 -4.52
N GLN A 80 -9.14 -14.28 -3.38
CA GLN A 80 -8.28 -14.31 -2.20
C GLN A 80 -8.80 -15.23 -1.07
N LYS A 81 -9.94 -15.90 -1.27
CA LYS A 81 -10.62 -16.68 -0.21
C LYS A 81 -10.06 -18.10 -0.04
N ASP A 82 -9.39 -18.63 -1.03
CA ASP A 82 -8.84 -19.99 -0.97
C ASP A 82 -7.44 -19.97 -0.34
N VAL A 83 -7.18 -20.86 0.63
CA VAL A 83 -5.90 -20.96 1.33
C VAL A 83 -4.80 -21.57 0.44
N PHE A 84 -5.18 -22.24 -0.64
CA PHE A 84 -4.28 -22.93 -1.58
C PHE A 84 -4.11 -22.17 -2.91
N ILE A 85 -4.33 -20.87 -2.94
CA ILE A 85 -4.20 -20.07 -4.16
C ILE A 85 -2.71 -19.96 -4.55
N GLU A 86 -2.43 -20.21 -5.84
CA GLU A 86 -1.22 -19.66 -6.48
C GLU A 86 -1.19 -18.14 -6.31
N GLY A 87 0.00 -17.55 -6.26
CA GLY A 87 0.14 -16.11 -6.07
C GLY A 87 -0.72 -15.30 -7.07
N LEU A 88 -1.33 -14.21 -6.60
CA LEU A 88 -2.16 -13.33 -7.43
C LEU A 88 -1.33 -12.72 -8.57
N ARG A 89 -1.86 -12.80 -9.78
CA ARG A 89 -1.31 -12.14 -10.97
C ARG A 89 -1.97 -10.78 -11.18
N GLU A 90 -1.31 -9.89 -11.87
CA GLU A 90 -1.78 -8.52 -12.06
C GLU A 90 -3.16 -8.43 -12.71
N GLU A 91 -3.52 -9.36 -13.62
CA GLU A 91 -4.85 -9.46 -14.23
C GLU A 91 -5.96 -9.89 -13.24
N ASP A 92 -5.61 -10.48 -12.10
CA ASP A 92 -6.57 -10.92 -11.09
C ASP A 92 -7.31 -9.80 -10.35
N ALA A 93 -6.94 -8.56 -10.60
CA ALA A 93 -7.73 -7.41 -10.17
C ALA A 93 -9.10 -7.32 -10.88
N TYR A 94 -9.27 -8.07 -11.97
CA TYR A 94 -10.51 -8.07 -12.75
C TYR A 94 -11.10 -9.49 -12.88
N PRO A 95 -12.46 -9.60 -12.96
CA PRO A 95 -13.44 -8.52 -12.81
C PRO A 95 -13.32 -7.85 -11.44
N ALA A 96 -13.56 -6.53 -11.37
CA ALA A 96 -13.33 -5.73 -10.18
C ALA A 96 -14.28 -6.10 -9.02
N ASP A 97 -13.70 -6.49 -7.90
CA ASP A 97 -14.39 -6.74 -6.62
C ASP A 97 -13.38 -6.54 -5.48
N PRO A 98 -12.75 -5.34 -5.39
CA PRO A 98 -11.66 -5.09 -4.46
C PRO A 98 -12.14 -4.98 -3.01
N GLU A 99 -11.19 -5.01 -2.08
CA GLU A 99 -11.44 -4.95 -0.63
C GLU A 99 -11.99 -3.59 -0.22
N ASP A 100 -13.31 -3.54 -0.04
CA ASP A 100 -14.07 -2.40 0.51
C ASP A 100 -13.56 -1.00 0.09
N GLY A 101 -13.73 0.02 0.93
CA GLY A 101 -13.39 1.40 0.60
C GLY A 101 -11.92 1.63 0.22
N TYR A 102 -10.98 0.98 0.91
CA TYR A 102 -9.56 1.12 0.60
C TYR A 102 -9.18 0.46 -0.73
N GLY A 103 -9.65 -0.75 -0.98
CA GLY A 103 -9.36 -1.45 -2.24
C GLY A 103 -9.96 -0.74 -3.45
N TRP A 104 -11.20 -0.25 -3.34
CA TRP A 104 -11.84 0.55 -4.38
C TRP A 104 -11.11 1.86 -4.65
N GLU A 105 -10.63 2.56 -3.62
CA GLU A 105 -9.79 3.75 -3.77
C GLU A 105 -8.54 3.43 -4.60
N LYS A 106 -7.84 2.36 -4.24
CA LYS A 106 -6.61 1.96 -4.92
C LYS A 106 -6.86 1.60 -6.39
N LEU A 107 -7.83 0.75 -6.67
CA LEU A 107 -8.14 0.33 -8.04
C LEU A 107 -8.63 1.51 -8.90
N PHE A 108 -9.46 2.40 -8.36
CA PHE A 108 -9.88 3.62 -9.05
C PHE A 108 -8.67 4.51 -9.37
N SER A 109 -7.78 4.71 -8.40
CA SER A 109 -6.57 5.53 -8.56
C SER A 109 -5.60 4.95 -9.61
N GLU A 110 -5.48 3.63 -9.73
CA GLU A 110 -4.75 2.97 -10.83
C GLU A 110 -5.36 3.36 -12.20
N ARG A 111 -6.69 3.32 -12.32
CA ARG A 111 -7.39 3.72 -13.55
C ARG A 111 -7.17 5.19 -13.87
N MET A 112 -7.22 6.06 -12.87
CA MET A 112 -6.90 7.49 -13.04
C MET A 112 -5.47 7.69 -13.55
N CYS A 113 -4.49 7.00 -12.95
CA CYS A 113 -3.10 7.03 -13.40
C CYS A 113 -2.97 6.64 -14.88
N ARG A 114 -3.60 5.53 -15.27
CA ARG A 114 -3.60 5.05 -16.65
C ARG A 114 -4.18 6.09 -17.61
N HIS A 115 -5.34 6.64 -17.33
CA HIS A 115 -5.98 7.61 -18.23
C HIS A 115 -5.23 8.95 -18.28
N PHE A 116 -4.61 9.39 -17.20
CA PHE A 116 -3.72 10.55 -17.24
C PHE A 116 -2.48 10.31 -18.12
N MET A 117 -1.96 9.07 -18.12
CA MET A 117 -0.88 8.70 -19.03
C MET A 117 -1.35 8.70 -20.50
N GLU A 118 -2.52 8.10 -20.78
CA GLU A 118 -3.09 8.01 -22.13
C GLU A 118 -3.44 9.39 -22.68
N ASP A 119 -4.11 10.24 -21.92
CA ASP A 119 -4.65 11.53 -22.39
C ASP A 119 -3.61 12.65 -22.35
N TYR A 120 -2.68 12.63 -21.40
CA TYR A 120 -1.76 13.74 -21.14
C TYR A 120 -0.29 13.38 -21.24
N ASN A 121 0.04 12.15 -21.60
CA ASN A 121 1.43 11.66 -21.76
C ASN A 121 2.29 11.83 -20.49
N ILE A 122 1.69 11.69 -19.31
CA ILE A 122 2.43 11.65 -18.04
C ILE A 122 2.92 10.22 -17.82
N PRO A 123 4.24 9.93 -17.86
CA PRO A 123 4.72 8.58 -17.59
C PRO A 123 4.40 8.17 -16.15
N VAL A 124 3.53 7.18 -15.97
CA VAL A 124 3.13 6.68 -14.64
C VAL A 124 3.73 5.31 -14.39
N ARG A 125 4.05 5.02 -13.12
CA ARG A 125 4.39 3.70 -12.61
C ARG A 125 3.49 3.38 -11.43
N VAL A 126 2.97 2.17 -11.39
CA VAL A 126 2.03 1.73 -10.35
C VAL A 126 2.56 0.46 -9.70
N ALA A 127 2.81 0.49 -8.41
CA ALA A 127 3.17 -0.69 -7.63
C ALA A 127 1.99 -1.14 -6.77
N ARG A 128 1.60 -2.40 -6.88
CA ARG A 128 0.70 -3.07 -5.92
C ARG A 128 1.54 -3.66 -4.81
N TYR A 129 1.66 -2.93 -3.70
CA TYR A 129 2.37 -3.42 -2.54
C TYR A 129 1.56 -4.50 -1.83
N HIS A 130 2.22 -5.62 -1.55
CA HIS A 130 1.73 -6.63 -0.63
C HIS A 130 2.08 -6.24 0.81
N ASN A 131 2.21 -7.20 1.73
CA ASN A 131 2.52 -6.84 3.11
C ASN A 131 4.00 -6.50 3.25
N ILE A 132 4.29 -5.23 3.42
CA ILE A 132 5.64 -4.74 3.65
C ILE A 132 5.87 -4.63 5.16
N TYR A 133 7.06 -5.03 5.63
CA TYR A 133 7.49 -4.92 7.02
C TYR A 133 8.94 -4.45 7.10
N GLY A 134 9.32 -3.91 8.24
CA GLY A 134 10.69 -3.48 8.50
C GLY A 134 10.79 -2.40 9.58
N PRO A 135 11.99 -1.87 9.80
CA PRO A 135 12.22 -0.77 10.73
C PRO A 135 11.37 0.46 10.40
N TYR A 136 11.09 1.26 11.42
CA TYR A 136 10.32 2.51 11.34
C TYR A 136 8.82 2.34 10.98
N GLY A 137 8.33 1.11 10.83
CA GLY A 137 6.91 0.84 10.66
C GLY A 137 6.12 1.15 11.94
N THR A 138 4.85 1.55 11.77
CA THR A 138 3.94 1.72 12.90
C THR A 138 3.76 0.39 13.64
N PHE A 139 3.96 0.39 14.97
CA PHE A 139 3.86 -0.81 15.82
C PHE A 139 2.80 -0.71 16.91
N ASP A 140 2.17 0.45 17.08
CA ASP A 140 1.11 0.72 18.07
C ASP A 140 0.11 1.75 17.52
N GLY A 141 -1.05 1.91 18.20
CA GLY A 141 -2.05 2.92 17.86
C GLY A 141 -3.15 2.47 16.88
N GLY A 142 -3.28 1.16 16.62
CA GLY A 142 -4.39 0.57 15.86
C GLY A 142 -4.23 0.62 14.33
N ARG A 143 -3.09 1.09 13.83
CA ARG A 143 -2.76 1.08 12.38
C ARG A 143 -1.67 0.09 12.02
N GLU A 144 -1.09 -0.57 13.01
CA GLU A 144 -0.01 -1.53 12.84
C GLU A 144 -0.45 -2.81 12.11
N LYS A 145 0.48 -3.37 11.32
CA LYS A 145 0.30 -4.67 10.67
C LYS A 145 0.78 -5.81 11.57
N ALA A 146 0.41 -7.04 11.22
CA ALA A 146 0.63 -8.23 12.05
C ALA A 146 2.09 -8.41 12.54
N PRO A 147 3.16 -8.29 11.73
CA PRO A 147 4.52 -8.48 12.24
C PRO A 147 4.88 -7.51 13.36
N ALA A 148 4.58 -6.22 13.17
CA ALA A 148 4.87 -5.19 14.17
C ALA A 148 4.02 -5.36 15.44
N ALA A 149 2.73 -5.69 15.29
CA ALA A 149 1.83 -5.96 16.42
C ALA A 149 2.28 -7.17 17.23
N LEU A 150 2.69 -8.25 16.58
CA LEU A 150 3.17 -9.46 17.26
C LEU A 150 4.50 -9.22 17.96
N CYS A 151 5.48 -8.59 17.32
CA CYS A 151 6.73 -8.18 17.98
C CYS A 151 6.47 -7.35 19.25
N ARG A 152 5.57 -6.34 19.14
CA ARG A 152 5.19 -5.54 20.32
C ARG A 152 4.57 -6.39 21.42
N LYS A 153 3.64 -7.29 21.09
CA LYS A 153 2.97 -8.16 22.07
C LYS A 153 3.97 -9.09 22.77
N VAL A 154 4.86 -9.73 22.02
CA VAL A 154 5.89 -10.61 22.58
C VAL A 154 6.86 -9.85 23.50
N ILE A 155 7.37 -8.71 23.05
CA ILE A 155 8.27 -7.88 23.86
C ILE A 155 7.58 -7.40 25.15
N LYS A 156 6.31 -7.00 25.07
CA LYS A 156 5.54 -6.56 26.23
C LYS A 156 5.31 -7.71 27.23
N ALA A 157 4.91 -8.88 26.76
CA ALA A 157 4.74 -10.07 27.57
C ALA A 157 6.05 -10.46 28.28
N LYS A 158 7.17 -10.49 27.56
CA LYS A 158 8.49 -10.75 28.12
C LYS A 158 8.90 -9.75 29.22
N LYS A 159 8.63 -8.46 29.02
CA LYS A 159 8.91 -7.41 30.02
C LYS A 159 8.05 -7.56 31.27
N ASN A 160 6.83 -8.05 31.13
CA ASN A 160 5.90 -8.25 32.27
C ASN A 160 6.02 -9.63 32.92
N ASN A 161 6.97 -10.49 32.48
CA ASN A 161 7.07 -11.89 32.88
C ASN A 161 5.78 -12.70 32.61
N GLU A 162 5.06 -12.34 31.57
CA GLU A 162 3.91 -13.09 31.05
C GLU A 162 4.38 -14.15 30.06
N ASN A 163 3.78 -15.35 30.10
CA ASN A 163 4.11 -16.45 29.20
C ASN A 163 3.07 -16.67 28.11
N LYS A 164 2.18 -15.72 27.89
CA LYS A 164 1.09 -15.78 26.91
C LYS A 164 0.92 -14.43 26.23
N ILE A 165 0.54 -14.49 24.95
CA ILE A 165 0.07 -13.34 24.17
C ILE A 165 -1.28 -13.68 23.54
N GLU A 166 -2.11 -12.65 23.32
CA GLU A 166 -3.36 -12.80 22.60
C GLU A 166 -3.12 -12.74 21.10
N VAL A 167 -3.68 -13.70 20.36
CA VAL A 167 -3.66 -13.78 18.91
C VAL A 167 -5.08 -13.83 18.38
N TRP A 168 -5.39 -13.12 17.32
CA TRP A 168 -6.72 -13.12 16.72
C TRP A 168 -6.89 -14.36 15.82
N GLY A 169 -7.99 -15.08 16.04
CA GLY A 169 -8.29 -16.32 15.34
C GLY A 169 -7.46 -17.51 15.83
N ASP A 170 -7.32 -18.52 14.98
CA ASP A 170 -6.56 -19.75 15.28
C ASP A 170 -5.08 -19.69 14.82
N GLY A 171 -4.67 -18.57 14.22
CA GLY A 171 -3.31 -18.35 13.73
C GLY A 171 -2.90 -19.15 12.49
N LYS A 172 -3.83 -19.87 11.86
CA LYS A 172 -3.55 -20.68 10.65
C LYS A 172 -3.60 -19.86 9.35
N GLN A 173 -4.19 -18.67 9.39
CA GLN A 173 -4.23 -17.79 8.23
C GLN A 173 -2.82 -17.47 7.76
N THR A 174 -2.61 -17.60 6.46
CA THR A 174 -1.31 -17.35 5.82
C THR A 174 -1.24 -15.95 5.21
N ARG A 175 -0.06 -15.40 5.16
CA ARG A 175 0.26 -14.13 4.47
C ARG A 175 1.67 -14.24 3.90
N THR A 176 1.95 -13.38 2.93
CA THR A 176 3.32 -13.14 2.45
C THR A 176 3.80 -11.81 3.00
N PHE A 177 5.10 -11.69 3.24
CA PHE A 177 5.72 -10.46 3.75
C PHE A 177 7.00 -10.17 2.99
N LEU A 178 7.18 -8.92 2.57
CA LEU A 178 8.38 -8.44 1.91
C LEU A 178 9.11 -7.45 2.83
N TYR A 179 10.43 -7.64 2.97
CA TYR A 179 11.25 -6.72 3.75
C TYR A 179 11.38 -5.35 3.06
N ILE A 180 11.47 -4.29 3.85
CA ILE A 180 11.41 -2.91 3.34
C ILE A 180 12.52 -2.60 2.34
N ASP A 181 13.74 -3.11 2.52
CA ASP A 181 14.86 -2.83 1.61
C ASP A 181 14.61 -3.43 0.23
N ASP A 182 14.07 -4.66 0.15
CA ASP A 182 13.68 -5.31 -1.11
C ASP A 182 12.51 -4.55 -1.77
N CYS A 183 11.58 -4.04 -0.96
CA CYS A 183 10.47 -3.21 -1.44
C CYS A 183 10.98 -1.91 -2.07
N ILE A 184 11.96 -1.25 -1.44
CA ILE A 184 12.59 -0.03 -1.96
C ILE A 184 13.29 -0.32 -3.28
N GLU A 185 14.10 -1.38 -3.33
CA GLU A 185 14.80 -1.79 -4.55
C GLU A 185 13.81 -2.07 -5.70
N GLY A 186 12.76 -2.86 -5.44
CA GLY A 186 11.71 -3.15 -6.43
C GLY A 186 10.98 -1.87 -6.90
N THR A 187 10.70 -0.95 -5.97
CA THR A 187 10.10 0.35 -6.27
C THR A 187 10.97 1.20 -7.20
N LEU A 188 12.26 1.30 -6.91
CA LEU A 188 13.20 2.09 -7.72
C LEU A 188 13.39 1.48 -9.11
N ARG A 189 13.55 0.15 -9.21
CA ARG A 189 13.62 -0.55 -10.50
C ARG A 189 12.37 -0.33 -11.35
N LEU A 190 11.17 -0.44 -10.75
CA LEU A 190 9.92 -0.15 -11.45
C LEU A 190 9.88 1.31 -11.89
N PHE A 191 10.23 2.23 -11.00
CA PHE A 191 10.24 3.66 -11.30
C PHE A 191 11.14 3.99 -12.48
N GLU A 192 12.33 3.41 -12.57
CA GLU A 192 13.29 3.63 -13.67
C GLU A 192 12.93 2.91 -14.96
N SER A 193 12.11 1.85 -14.89
CA SER A 193 11.70 1.07 -16.05
C SER A 193 10.80 1.86 -17.01
N ASN A 194 10.53 1.28 -18.18
CA ASN A 194 9.52 1.78 -19.11
C ASN A 194 8.19 1.01 -19.02
N TYR A 195 8.04 0.14 -18.03
CA TYR A 195 6.82 -0.66 -17.86
C TYR A 195 5.71 0.20 -17.27
N SER A 196 4.54 0.21 -17.91
CA SER A 196 3.43 1.14 -17.59
C SER A 196 2.21 0.48 -16.93
N GLU A 197 2.14 -0.85 -16.95
CA GLU A 197 1.05 -1.56 -16.26
C GLU A 197 1.35 -1.69 -14.76
N PRO A 198 0.33 -1.88 -13.91
CA PRO A 198 0.53 -2.17 -12.50
C PRO A 198 1.40 -3.41 -12.28
N VAL A 199 2.28 -3.39 -11.27
CA VAL A 199 3.21 -4.47 -10.95
C VAL A 199 3.10 -4.84 -9.47
N ASN A 200 3.06 -6.13 -9.19
CA ASN A 200 3.19 -6.64 -7.82
C ASN A 200 4.58 -6.39 -7.25
N ILE A 201 4.64 -5.80 -6.08
CA ILE A 201 5.85 -5.75 -5.26
C ILE A 201 5.55 -6.45 -3.94
N GLY A 202 6.02 -7.69 -3.84
CA GLY A 202 5.72 -8.61 -2.74
C GLY A 202 6.66 -9.80 -2.75
N SER A 203 6.36 -10.78 -1.90
CA SER A 203 7.04 -12.08 -1.83
C SER A 203 6.01 -13.18 -2.07
N ASP A 204 6.42 -14.30 -2.60
CA ASP A 204 5.64 -15.53 -2.74
C ASP A 204 5.81 -16.48 -1.54
N GLU A 205 6.73 -16.18 -0.63
CA GLU A 205 6.94 -16.94 0.59
C GLU A 205 5.78 -16.77 1.56
N GLN A 206 4.98 -17.81 1.73
CA GLN A 206 3.85 -17.83 2.65
C GLN A 206 4.28 -18.23 4.06
N VAL A 207 3.76 -17.50 5.05
CA VAL A 207 3.94 -17.79 6.47
C VAL A 207 2.59 -17.69 7.20
N SER A 208 2.28 -18.66 8.07
CA SER A 208 1.13 -18.55 8.96
C SER A 208 1.43 -17.62 10.13
N ILE A 209 0.39 -17.09 10.77
CA ILE A 209 0.55 -16.27 11.98
C ILE A 209 1.22 -17.07 13.10
N ASN A 210 0.91 -18.38 13.24
CA ASN A 210 1.57 -19.24 14.22
C ASN A 210 3.07 -19.38 13.94
N GLN A 211 3.46 -19.66 12.70
CA GLN A 211 4.88 -19.71 12.31
C GLN A 211 5.59 -18.38 12.57
N MET A 212 4.94 -17.25 12.30
CA MET A 212 5.50 -15.93 12.58
C MET A 212 5.76 -15.72 14.08
N ILE A 213 4.84 -16.18 14.93
CA ILE A 213 5.00 -16.09 16.39
C ILE A 213 6.18 -16.95 16.86
N GLU A 214 6.40 -18.12 16.26
CA GLU A 214 7.53 -19.00 16.57
C GLU A 214 8.89 -18.37 16.17
N ILE A 215 8.92 -17.54 15.14
CA ILE A 215 10.13 -16.84 14.67
C ILE A 215 10.47 -15.65 15.60
N ILE A 216 9.49 -15.01 16.24
CA ILE A 216 9.65 -13.82 17.08
C ILE A 216 10.09 -14.21 18.50
#